data_602369a0bb740e43b0abda8b7d9c700e
#
_entry.id   602369a0bb740e43b0abda8b7d9c700e
#
_cell.length_a   1.000
_cell.length_b   1.000
_cell.length_c   1.000
_cell.angle_alpha   90.00
_cell.angle_beta   90.00
_cell.angle_gamma   90.00
#
_symmetry.space_group_name_H-M   'P 1'
#
loop_
_entity.id
_entity.type
_entity.pdbx_description
1 polymer ?
#
loop_
_entity_poly.entity_id
_entity_poly.type
_entity_poly.pdbx_seq_one_letter_code
_entity_poly.pdbx_strand_id
1 'polypeptide(L)'
;MAEVVKTSAIAPATTMSIPPIVVMAAKAGWRWQWQRLMGGLGPADAAGNYCRPKSDHLEAEVPNPLDLQSRQPDQRPHLIVGRSCPWAHRTWLVHQLRGLDQSLNLITAHADHKAGRWQLDPPWLGCSSLLALYQRCGAPPSHRATVPVLIDPSQPKILGNESAQLVEVLNRWPSHNDAPDLAPPDLQNSIHRWQELLQPNVNDGVYRCGFARNQAAYNRAVTALFAALDQVESSLKQSGPWLCGEQITLADVRLFPTLIRWEMVYAPLFGCSERPLWQFPKLWDWRRRLYGQPGVQTSCDAKAWRHDYFGALFPLNPGGIVPTGPDLTTRVASGISNE
;
A
#
# COMPACT_ATOMS: atom_id res chain seq x y z
N MET A 1 -36.75 59.17 -15.69
CA MET A 1 -36.41 58.39 -16.86
C MET A 1 -35.77 57.11 -16.35
N ALA A 2 -36.49 56.02 -16.40
CA ALA A 2 -36.01 54.71 -15.97
C ALA A 2 -35.62 53.90 -17.23
N GLU A 3 -34.37 53.52 -17.29
CA GLU A 3 -33.79 52.78 -18.40
C GLU A 3 -34.15 51.30 -18.23
N VAL A 4 -34.93 50.75 -19.17
CA VAL A 4 -35.36 49.36 -19.20
C VAL A 4 -34.19 48.53 -19.78
N VAL A 5 -33.51 47.81 -18.90
CA VAL A 5 -32.51 46.79 -19.33
C VAL A 5 -33.24 45.61 -19.97
N LYS A 6 -33.10 45.51 -21.30
CA LYS A 6 -33.56 44.32 -22.06
C LYS A 6 -32.71 43.12 -21.72
N THR A 7 -33.22 42.20 -20.93
CA THR A 7 -32.66 40.86 -20.75
C THR A 7 -32.81 40.08 -22.06
N SER A 8 -31.73 39.89 -22.76
CA SER A 8 -31.63 38.97 -23.91
C SER A 8 -31.91 37.55 -23.42
N ALA A 9 -33.00 36.96 -23.84
CA ALA A 9 -33.30 35.54 -23.59
C ALA A 9 -32.31 34.69 -24.38
N ILE A 10 -31.47 33.95 -23.64
CA ILE A 10 -30.59 32.92 -24.23
C ILE A 10 -31.51 31.82 -24.76
N ALA A 11 -31.52 31.62 -26.07
CA ALA A 11 -32.26 30.54 -26.68
C ALA A 11 -31.80 29.18 -26.09
N PRO A 12 -32.76 28.26 -25.78
CA PRO A 12 -32.36 26.96 -25.26
C PRO A 12 -31.51 26.22 -26.27
N ALA A 13 -30.32 25.83 -25.86
CA ALA A 13 -29.46 24.98 -26.65
C ALA A 13 -30.23 23.70 -27.02
N THR A 14 -30.46 23.46 -28.30
CA THR A 14 -31.03 22.24 -28.82
C THR A 14 -30.09 21.09 -28.44
N THR A 15 -30.39 20.40 -27.35
CA THR A 15 -29.68 19.18 -26.96
C THR A 15 -29.99 18.12 -28.02
N MET A 16 -29.04 17.91 -28.96
CA MET A 16 -29.11 16.76 -29.84
C MET A 16 -29.04 15.50 -28.96
N SER A 17 -30.16 14.80 -28.82
CA SER A 17 -30.20 13.52 -28.12
C SER A 17 -29.38 12.48 -28.90
N ILE A 18 -28.33 11.95 -28.27
CA ILE A 18 -27.55 10.86 -28.88
C ILE A 18 -28.44 9.61 -28.94
N PRO A 19 -28.61 8.97 -30.16
CA PRO A 19 -29.43 7.79 -30.26
C PRO A 19 -29.00 6.68 -29.27
N PRO A 20 -29.91 5.97 -28.61
CA PRO A 20 -29.60 4.92 -27.61
C PRO A 20 -28.67 3.84 -28.15
N ILE A 21 -28.74 3.50 -29.42
CA ILE A 21 -27.87 2.51 -30.08
C ILE A 21 -26.41 2.97 -30.10
N VAL A 22 -26.15 4.27 -30.29
CA VAL A 22 -24.80 4.84 -30.29
C VAL A 22 -24.22 4.80 -28.87
N VAL A 23 -25.05 5.13 -27.86
CA VAL A 23 -24.65 5.04 -26.44
C VAL A 23 -24.32 3.60 -26.05
N MET A 24 -25.14 2.63 -26.49
CA MET A 24 -24.89 1.21 -26.24
C MET A 24 -23.60 0.72 -26.89
N ALA A 25 -23.35 1.09 -28.14
CA ALA A 25 -22.11 0.75 -28.84
C ALA A 25 -20.88 1.35 -28.17
N ALA A 26 -20.93 2.63 -27.77
CA ALA A 26 -19.87 3.27 -27.02
C ALA A 26 -19.57 2.59 -25.67
N LYS A 27 -20.61 2.24 -24.92
CA LYS A 27 -20.47 1.48 -23.64
C LYS A 27 -19.86 0.09 -23.87
N ALA A 28 -20.23 -0.61 -24.93
CA ALA A 28 -19.66 -1.92 -25.25
C ALA A 28 -18.19 -1.82 -25.62
N GLY A 29 -17.83 -0.86 -26.46
CA GLY A 29 -16.43 -0.56 -26.84
C GLY A 29 -15.57 -0.17 -25.63
N TRP A 30 -16.08 0.72 -24.77
CA TRP A 30 -15.39 1.09 -23.55
C TRP A 30 -15.20 -0.11 -22.62
N ARG A 31 -16.23 -0.96 -22.41
CA ARG A 31 -16.12 -2.16 -21.58
C ARG A 31 -15.07 -3.13 -22.10
N TRP A 32 -15.01 -3.35 -23.41
CA TRP A 32 -13.99 -4.18 -24.04
C TRP A 32 -12.59 -3.63 -23.82
N GLN A 33 -12.39 -2.34 -24.05
CA GLN A 33 -11.11 -1.67 -23.82
C GLN A 33 -10.69 -1.73 -22.35
N TRP A 34 -11.63 -1.46 -21.43
CA TRP A 34 -11.40 -1.56 -19.99
C TRP A 34 -10.92 -2.96 -19.58
N GLN A 35 -11.53 -4.02 -20.08
CA GLN A 35 -11.12 -5.39 -19.79
C GLN A 35 -9.68 -5.67 -20.24
N ARG A 36 -9.26 -5.14 -21.39
CA ARG A 36 -7.88 -5.27 -21.88
C ARG A 36 -6.88 -4.52 -21.00
N LEU A 37 -7.18 -3.26 -20.67
CA LEU A 37 -6.33 -2.42 -19.81
C LEU A 37 -6.18 -3.02 -18.41
N MET A 38 -7.28 -3.49 -17.85
CA MET A 38 -7.27 -4.19 -16.57
C MET A 38 -6.44 -5.49 -16.63
N GLY A 39 -6.38 -6.18 -17.78
CA GLY A 39 -5.53 -7.37 -17.97
C GLY A 39 -4.05 -7.10 -17.76
N GLY A 40 -3.58 -5.94 -18.20
CA GLY A 40 -2.21 -5.48 -17.96
C GLY A 40 -1.96 -5.00 -16.54
N LEU A 41 -2.98 -4.47 -15.87
CA LEU A 41 -2.87 -3.93 -14.52
C LEU A 41 -2.89 -5.02 -13.44
N GLY A 42 -3.82 -5.99 -13.57
CA GLY A 42 -3.99 -7.06 -12.61
C GLY A 42 -4.60 -8.31 -13.26
N PRO A 43 -3.87 -9.41 -13.38
CA PRO A 43 -4.41 -10.67 -13.94
C PRO A 43 -5.64 -11.12 -13.18
N ALA A 44 -6.55 -11.82 -13.88
CA ALA A 44 -7.75 -12.41 -13.28
C ALA A 44 -7.96 -13.83 -13.78
N ASP A 45 -8.59 -14.67 -12.95
CA ASP A 45 -9.03 -16.00 -13.33
C ASP A 45 -10.29 -15.97 -14.24
N ALA A 46 -10.73 -17.14 -14.69
CA ALA A 46 -11.91 -17.26 -15.55
C ALA A 46 -13.21 -16.78 -14.87
N ALA A 47 -13.28 -16.79 -13.54
CA ALA A 47 -14.40 -16.27 -12.76
C ALA A 47 -14.33 -14.76 -12.52
N GLY A 48 -13.28 -14.11 -13.00
CA GLY A 48 -13.06 -12.66 -12.88
C GLY A 48 -12.46 -12.21 -11.55
N ASN A 49 -11.96 -13.14 -10.72
CA ASN A 49 -11.27 -12.79 -9.48
C ASN A 49 -9.83 -12.34 -9.78
N TYR A 50 -9.39 -11.28 -9.14
CA TYR A 50 -7.99 -10.86 -9.23
C TYR A 50 -7.06 -11.95 -8.71
N CYS A 51 -6.02 -12.22 -9.49
CA CYS A 51 -4.93 -13.12 -9.15
C CYS A 51 -3.66 -12.32 -8.99
N ARG A 52 -3.13 -12.24 -7.76
CA ARG A 52 -1.88 -11.54 -7.53
C ARG A 52 -0.75 -12.21 -8.31
N PRO A 53 0.02 -11.48 -9.15
CA PRO A 53 1.20 -12.04 -9.81
C PRO A 53 2.21 -12.53 -8.79
N LYS A 54 2.82 -13.68 -9.05
CA LYS A 54 3.96 -14.13 -8.26
C LYS A 54 5.09 -13.11 -8.38
N SER A 55 5.75 -12.83 -7.28
CA SER A 55 6.96 -12.00 -7.28
C SER A 55 8.17 -12.89 -7.62
N ASP A 56 9.10 -12.33 -8.40
CA ASP A 56 10.41 -12.94 -8.55
C ASP A 56 11.21 -12.59 -7.29
N HIS A 57 11.39 -13.57 -6.41
CA HIS A 57 12.13 -13.36 -5.18
C HIS A 57 13.62 -13.42 -5.46
N LEU A 58 14.34 -12.44 -4.93
CA LEU A 58 15.78 -12.42 -4.85
C LEU A 58 16.15 -12.48 -3.37
N GLU A 59 16.89 -13.51 -3.00
CA GLU A 59 17.38 -13.72 -1.67
C GLU A 59 18.88 -14.00 -1.71
N ALA A 60 19.57 -13.45 -0.74
CA ALA A 60 20.95 -13.76 -0.50
C ALA A 60 21.17 -13.85 1.01
N GLU A 61 22.26 -14.44 1.40
CA GLU A 61 22.68 -14.48 2.79
C GLU A 61 22.84 -13.05 3.34
N VAL A 62 22.16 -12.77 4.44
CA VAL A 62 22.28 -11.49 5.14
C VAL A 62 23.62 -11.51 5.91
N PRO A 63 24.43 -10.46 5.78
CA PRO A 63 25.69 -10.38 6.53
C PRO A 63 25.51 -10.55 8.03
N ASN A 64 26.54 -11.05 8.70
CA ASN A 64 26.51 -11.23 10.15
C ASN A 64 26.21 -9.89 10.85
N PRO A 65 25.29 -9.86 11.84
CA PRO A 65 24.97 -8.65 12.60
C PRO A 65 26.18 -7.91 13.17
N LEU A 66 27.19 -8.61 13.66
CA LEU A 66 28.42 -7.99 14.18
C LEU A 66 29.21 -7.27 13.08
N ASP A 67 29.29 -7.87 11.89
CA ASP A 67 29.94 -7.24 10.74
C ASP A 67 29.20 -5.98 10.29
N LEU A 68 27.86 -6.01 10.33
CA LEU A 68 27.03 -4.87 9.96
C LEU A 68 27.21 -3.68 10.91
N GLN A 69 27.32 -3.93 12.21
CA GLN A 69 27.54 -2.89 13.22
C GLN A 69 28.90 -2.21 13.09
N SER A 70 29.91 -2.96 12.65
CA SER A 70 31.29 -2.44 12.47
C SER A 70 31.46 -1.57 11.22
N ARG A 71 30.50 -1.60 10.27
CA ARG A 71 30.62 -0.88 8.98
C ARG A 71 30.46 0.62 9.13
N GLN A 72 31.20 1.34 8.29
CA GLN A 72 30.98 2.78 8.12
C GLN A 72 29.55 3.06 7.60
N PRO A 73 28.96 4.23 7.90
CA PRO A 73 27.59 4.54 7.51
C PRO A 73 27.26 4.36 6.03
N ASP A 74 28.18 4.71 5.14
CA ASP A 74 28.03 4.57 3.68
C ASP A 74 28.13 3.12 3.18
N GLN A 75 28.72 2.23 3.99
CA GLN A 75 28.87 0.80 3.69
C GLN A 75 27.77 -0.07 4.30
N ARG A 76 26.89 0.51 5.10
CA ARG A 76 25.77 -0.22 5.70
C ARG A 76 24.75 -0.60 4.64
N PRO A 77 24.03 -1.71 4.81
CA PRO A 77 22.93 -2.02 3.94
C PRO A 77 21.87 -0.92 3.86
N HIS A 78 21.21 -0.82 2.74
CA HIS A 78 20.17 0.16 2.49
C HIS A 78 18.84 -0.56 2.21
N LEU A 79 17.83 -0.17 2.96
CA LEU A 79 16.44 -0.53 2.69
C LEU A 79 15.84 0.54 1.76
N ILE A 80 15.40 0.12 0.57
CA ILE A 80 14.75 1.03 -0.38
C ILE A 80 13.25 0.76 -0.33
N VAL A 81 12.49 1.81 -0.06
CA VAL A 81 11.02 1.77 0.06
C VAL A 81 10.38 2.72 -0.95
N GLY A 82 9.28 2.29 -1.56
CA GLY A 82 8.45 3.18 -2.37
C GLY A 82 7.44 3.89 -1.48
N ARG A 83 7.37 5.22 -1.54
CA ARG A 83 6.52 6.04 -0.66
C ARG A 83 5.05 5.63 -0.69
N SER A 84 4.51 5.22 -1.83
CA SER A 84 3.12 4.79 -1.97
C SER A 84 2.90 3.29 -1.79
N CYS A 85 3.94 2.47 -1.85
CA CYS A 85 3.81 1.01 -1.81
C CYS A 85 3.45 0.48 -0.41
N PRO A 86 2.30 -0.20 -0.21
CA PRO A 86 1.92 -0.73 1.10
C PRO A 86 2.79 -1.91 1.53
N TRP A 87 3.38 -2.64 0.59
CA TRP A 87 4.29 -3.75 0.88
C TRP A 87 5.63 -3.24 1.42
N ALA A 88 6.17 -2.19 0.80
CA ALA A 88 7.37 -1.50 1.30
C ALA A 88 7.11 -0.80 2.64
N HIS A 89 5.90 -0.28 2.86
CA HIS A 89 5.54 0.37 4.12
C HIS A 89 5.66 -0.57 5.32
N ARG A 90 5.42 -1.90 5.16
CA ARG A 90 5.64 -2.90 6.23
C ARG A 90 7.09 -2.89 6.73
N THR A 91 8.04 -2.90 5.81
CA THR A 91 9.47 -2.91 6.15
C THR A 91 9.91 -1.57 6.72
N TRP A 92 9.35 -0.47 6.24
CA TRP A 92 9.58 0.86 6.81
C TRP A 92 9.06 0.97 8.24
N LEU A 93 7.89 0.40 8.54
CA LEU A 93 7.36 0.33 9.92
C LEU A 93 8.29 -0.44 10.85
N VAL A 94 8.79 -1.60 10.44
CA VAL A 94 9.76 -2.35 11.26
C VAL A 94 11.03 -1.52 11.49
N HIS A 95 11.54 -0.83 10.47
CA HIS A 95 12.68 0.06 10.59
C HIS A 95 12.45 1.15 11.66
N GLN A 96 11.28 1.80 11.65
CA GLN A 96 10.94 2.84 12.61
C GLN A 96 10.69 2.26 14.02
N LEU A 97 9.86 1.24 14.16
CA LEU A 97 9.48 0.68 15.45
C LEU A 97 10.68 0.06 16.20
N ARG A 98 11.66 -0.44 15.47
CA ARG A 98 12.87 -1.03 16.06
C ARG A 98 14.06 -0.06 16.16
N GLY A 99 13.91 1.18 15.66
CA GLY A 99 14.96 2.19 15.68
C GLY A 99 16.23 1.76 14.94
N LEU A 100 16.09 1.28 13.69
CA LEU A 100 17.20 0.71 12.92
C LEU A 100 18.12 1.75 12.25
N ASP A 101 17.90 3.04 12.46
CA ASP A 101 18.63 4.13 11.78
C ASP A 101 20.15 4.05 11.96
N GLN A 102 20.62 3.46 13.06
CA GLN A 102 22.05 3.33 13.36
C GLN A 102 22.74 2.14 12.65
N SER A 103 21.96 1.19 12.13
CA SER A 103 22.50 -0.04 11.53
C SER A 103 22.02 -0.29 10.10
N LEU A 104 21.01 0.41 9.65
CA LEU A 104 20.34 0.23 8.35
C LEU A 104 19.95 1.58 7.77
N ASN A 105 20.48 1.92 6.61
CA ASN A 105 20.12 3.15 5.92
C ASN A 105 18.76 2.98 5.21
N LEU A 106 18.01 4.09 5.08
CA LEU A 106 16.72 4.12 4.39
C LEU A 106 16.77 5.06 3.19
N ILE A 107 16.33 4.56 2.03
CA ILE A 107 16.14 5.36 0.81
C ILE A 107 14.67 5.29 0.40
N THR A 108 14.08 6.45 0.08
CA THR A 108 12.72 6.51 -0.46
C THR A 108 12.74 6.67 -1.98
N ALA A 109 12.06 5.76 -2.67
CA ALA A 109 11.85 5.82 -4.12
C ALA A 109 10.50 6.46 -4.44
N HIS A 110 10.45 7.18 -5.57
CA HIS A 110 9.27 7.86 -6.08
C HIS A 110 8.73 7.13 -7.32
N ALA A 111 7.40 7.11 -7.49
CA ALA A 111 6.80 6.55 -8.69
C ALA A 111 6.91 7.53 -9.86
N ASP A 112 7.44 7.04 -10.98
CA ASP A 112 7.35 7.72 -12.26
C ASP A 112 6.22 7.08 -13.08
N HIS A 113 5.07 7.73 -13.12
CA HIS A 113 3.88 7.21 -13.82
C HIS A 113 4.05 7.13 -15.34
N LYS A 114 4.90 8.00 -15.93
CA LYS A 114 5.15 8.00 -17.38
C LYS A 114 6.01 6.83 -17.78
N ALA A 115 7.05 6.57 -17.00
CA ALA A 115 7.97 5.46 -17.25
C ALA A 115 7.51 4.13 -16.64
N GLY A 116 6.49 4.15 -15.78
CA GLY A 116 5.98 2.96 -15.06
C GLY A 116 7.01 2.31 -14.14
N ARG A 117 7.87 3.12 -13.52
CA ARG A 117 8.99 2.62 -12.70
C ARG A 117 9.26 3.48 -11.48
N TRP A 118 10.02 2.93 -10.54
CA TRP A 118 10.52 3.65 -9.38
C TRP A 118 11.78 4.43 -9.72
N GLN A 119 11.86 5.70 -9.30
CA GLN A 119 13.02 6.59 -9.44
C GLN A 119 13.67 6.83 -8.08
N LEU A 120 14.98 7.03 -8.12
CA LEU A 120 15.81 7.41 -6.99
C LEU A 120 16.26 8.85 -7.17
N ASP A 121 15.88 9.71 -6.24
CA ASP A 121 16.27 11.12 -6.21
C ASP A 121 16.64 11.52 -4.77
N PRO A 122 17.93 11.81 -4.52
CA PRO A 122 19.06 11.79 -5.47
C PRO A 122 19.43 10.37 -5.96
N PRO A 123 20.16 10.27 -7.11
CA PRO A 123 20.67 8.97 -7.58
C PRO A 123 21.56 8.29 -6.55
N TRP A 124 21.47 6.96 -6.46
CA TRP A 124 22.27 6.16 -5.54
C TRP A 124 23.04 5.07 -6.29
N LEU A 125 24.33 4.86 -5.91
CA LEU A 125 25.27 3.98 -6.62
C LEU A 125 25.33 4.29 -8.13
N GLY A 126 25.22 5.55 -8.53
CA GLY A 126 25.19 5.96 -9.94
C GLY A 126 23.91 5.60 -10.72
N CYS A 127 22.85 5.15 -10.02
CA CYS A 127 21.57 4.76 -10.60
C CYS A 127 20.48 5.76 -10.21
N SER A 128 19.75 6.30 -11.22
CA SER A 128 18.58 7.17 -11.01
C SER A 128 17.27 6.40 -10.99
N SER A 129 17.26 5.11 -11.37
CA SER A 129 16.07 4.27 -11.32
C SER A 129 16.34 2.95 -10.60
N LEU A 130 15.29 2.42 -9.97
CA LEU A 130 15.36 1.13 -9.29
C LEU A 130 15.72 -0.02 -10.26
N LEU A 131 15.26 0.07 -11.52
CA LEU A 131 15.61 -0.93 -12.55
C LEU A 131 17.11 -0.96 -12.83
N ALA A 132 17.74 0.22 -13.03
CA ALA A 132 19.17 0.31 -13.22
C ALA A 132 19.94 -0.21 -12.00
N LEU A 133 19.44 0.04 -10.79
CA LEU A 133 20.02 -0.46 -9.56
C LEU A 133 19.94 -1.98 -9.44
N TYR A 134 18.79 -2.60 -9.79
CA TYR A 134 18.65 -4.05 -9.83
C TYR A 134 19.65 -4.69 -10.81
N GLN A 135 19.79 -4.11 -12.01
CA GLN A 135 20.76 -4.57 -13.01
C GLN A 135 22.21 -4.44 -12.51
N ARG A 136 22.53 -3.32 -11.85
CA ARG A 136 23.85 -3.12 -11.22
C ARG A 136 24.14 -4.16 -10.12
N CYS A 137 23.11 -4.61 -9.41
CA CYS A 137 23.21 -5.66 -8.40
C CYS A 137 23.17 -7.09 -9.00
N GLY A 138 23.25 -7.24 -10.31
CA GLY A 138 23.30 -8.54 -10.98
C GLY A 138 21.95 -9.23 -11.19
N ALA A 139 20.81 -8.53 -10.99
CA ALA A 139 19.52 -9.11 -11.29
C ALA A 139 19.35 -9.36 -12.80
N PRO A 140 18.71 -10.47 -13.22
CA PRO A 140 18.45 -10.75 -14.62
C PRO A 140 17.64 -9.61 -15.29
N PRO A 141 17.84 -9.31 -16.58
CA PRO A 141 17.12 -8.24 -17.29
C PRO A 141 15.59 -8.40 -17.28
N SER A 142 15.10 -9.64 -17.17
CA SER A 142 13.66 -9.97 -17.08
C SER A 142 13.05 -9.70 -15.70
N HIS A 143 13.89 -9.47 -14.68
CA HIS A 143 13.44 -9.25 -13.31
C HIS A 143 12.69 -7.93 -13.16
N ARG A 144 11.57 -7.95 -12.47
CA ARG A 144 10.83 -6.74 -12.11
C ARG A 144 11.51 -6.06 -10.92
N ALA A 145 11.95 -4.82 -11.11
CA ALA A 145 12.45 -4.01 -10.02
C ALA A 145 11.28 -3.57 -9.09
N THR A 146 11.20 -4.17 -7.93
CA THR A 146 10.12 -3.97 -6.95
C THR A 146 10.64 -3.36 -5.65
N VAL A 147 9.75 -2.73 -4.90
CA VAL A 147 9.98 -2.28 -3.53
C VAL A 147 9.06 -3.06 -2.58
N PRO A 148 9.52 -3.36 -1.33
CA PRO A 148 10.83 -3.02 -0.76
C PRO A 148 11.96 -3.80 -1.41
N VAL A 149 13.19 -3.31 -1.26
CA VAL A 149 14.41 -4.07 -1.54
C VAL A 149 15.51 -3.70 -0.55
N LEU A 150 16.22 -4.70 -0.07
CA LEU A 150 17.37 -4.57 0.81
C LEU A 150 18.64 -4.83 0.00
N ILE A 151 19.57 -3.88 0.03
CA ILE A 151 20.80 -3.94 -0.78
C ILE A 151 22.03 -3.74 0.10
N ASP A 152 23.07 -4.55 -0.11
CA ASP A 152 24.41 -4.35 0.42
C ASP A 152 25.23 -3.51 -0.59
N PRO A 153 25.63 -2.27 -0.27
CA PRO A 153 26.41 -1.44 -1.18
C PRO A 153 27.88 -1.81 -1.24
N SER A 154 28.41 -2.50 -0.24
CA SER A 154 29.85 -2.89 -0.18
C SER A 154 30.22 -3.89 -1.27
N GLN A 155 29.26 -4.72 -1.65
CA GLN A 155 29.29 -5.57 -2.82
C GLN A 155 27.92 -5.46 -3.45
N PRO A 156 27.67 -4.54 -4.42
CA PRO A 156 26.33 -4.24 -4.88
C PRO A 156 25.51 -5.50 -5.13
N LYS A 157 24.68 -5.90 -4.14
CA LYS A 157 23.96 -7.16 -4.09
C LYS A 157 22.61 -6.99 -3.42
N ILE A 158 21.58 -7.58 -4.00
CA ILE A 158 20.25 -7.65 -3.37
C ILE A 158 20.27 -8.73 -2.30
N LEU A 159 19.95 -8.35 -1.06
CA LEU A 159 19.81 -9.25 0.09
C LEU A 159 18.41 -9.80 0.23
N GLY A 160 17.41 -9.10 -0.35
CA GLY A 160 16.02 -9.55 -0.37
C GLY A 160 15.10 -8.48 -0.94
N ASN A 161 13.97 -8.90 -1.54
CA ASN A 161 12.95 -8.01 -2.10
C ASN A 161 11.51 -8.46 -1.81
N GLU A 162 11.32 -9.47 -0.96
CA GLU A 162 9.98 -9.91 -0.54
C GLU A 162 9.64 -9.35 0.85
N SER A 163 8.59 -8.53 0.90
CA SER A 163 8.20 -7.82 2.13
C SER A 163 7.88 -8.74 3.30
N ALA A 164 7.26 -9.90 3.05
CA ALA A 164 6.90 -10.86 4.09
C ALA A 164 8.12 -11.46 4.79
N GLN A 165 9.21 -11.66 4.05
CA GLN A 165 10.49 -12.17 4.58
C GLN A 165 11.32 -11.03 5.18
N LEU A 166 11.35 -9.88 4.50
CA LEU A 166 12.13 -8.73 4.98
C LEU A 166 11.67 -8.24 6.35
N VAL A 167 10.38 -8.28 6.69
CA VAL A 167 9.93 -7.90 8.04
C VAL A 167 10.48 -8.84 9.11
N GLU A 168 10.65 -10.13 8.82
CA GLU A 168 11.27 -11.10 9.74
C GLU A 168 12.79 -10.87 9.87
N VAL A 169 13.46 -10.61 8.74
CA VAL A 169 14.88 -10.26 8.74
C VAL A 169 15.13 -8.99 9.54
N LEU A 170 14.35 -7.93 9.28
CA LEU A 170 14.48 -6.65 9.96
C LEU A 170 14.09 -6.73 11.44
N ASN A 171 13.18 -7.62 11.83
CA ASN A 171 12.88 -7.85 13.24
C ASN A 171 14.08 -8.42 14.01
N ARG A 172 14.94 -9.16 13.36
CA ARG A 172 16.20 -9.69 13.93
C ARG A 172 17.43 -8.82 13.63
N TRP A 173 17.24 -7.68 12.93
CA TRP A 173 18.33 -6.80 12.58
C TRP A 173 18.96 -6.14 13.80
N PRO A 174 20.26 -5.90 13.83
CA PRO A 174 20.94 -5.23 14.93
C PRO A 174 20.32 -3.86 15.25
N SER A 175 19.96 -3.66 16.50
CA SER A 175 19.35 -2.44 17.00
C SER A 175 19.81 -2.18 18.45
N HIS A 176 19.29 -1.13 19.08
CA HIS A 176 19.55 -0.88 20.52
C HIS A 176 18.89 -1.94 21.42
N ASN A 177 19.37 -2.10 22.64
CA ASN A 177 18.95 -3.18 23.54
C ASN A 177 17.45 -3.15 23.92
N ASP A 178 16.82 -1.96 23.91
CA ASP A 178 15.41 -1.78 24.27
C ASP A 178 14.47 -1.85 23.06
N ALA A 179 14.97 -2.23 21.88
CA ALA A 179 14.14 -2.34 20.69
C ALA A 179 13.12 -3.50 20.83
N PRO A 180 11.83 -3.27 20.53
CA PRO A 180 10.82 -4.30 20.70
C PRO A 180 11.07 -5.49 19.76
N ASP A 181 10.89 -6.71 20.28
CA ASP A 181 10.73 -7.91 19.45
C ASP A 181 9.30 -7.95 18.94
N LEU A 182 9.12 -7.78 17.62
CA LEU A 182 7.82 -7.79 16.97
C LEU A 182 7.33 -9.20 16.63
N ALA A 183 8.12 -10.23 16.93
CA ALA A 183 7.78 -11.62 16.67
C ALA A 183 8.29 -12.55 17.78
N PRO A 184 7.91 -12.29 19.04
CA PRO A 184 8.40 -13.08 20.17
C PRO A 184 7.95 -14.55 20.04
N PRO A 185 8.75 -15.51 20.53
CA PRO A 185 8.53 -16.94 20.33
C PRO A 185 7.16 -17.45 20.79
N ASP A 186 6.65 -16.93 21.89
CA ASP A 186 5.35 -17.28 22.47
C ASP A 186 4.15 -16.81 21.65
N LEU A 187 4.32 -15.79 20.80
CA LEU A 187 3.28 -15.23 19.94
C LEU A 187 3.35 -15.69 18.47
N GLN A 188 4.34 -16.48 18.08
CA GLN A 188 4.54 -16.94 16.70
C GLN A 188 3.29 -17.57 16.09
N ASN A 189 2.61 -18.45 16.81
CA ASN A 189 1.39 -19.10 16.36
C ASN A 189 0.24 -18.10 16.14
N SER A 190 0.13 -17.09 17.00
CA SER A 190 -0.87 -16.02 16.84
C SER A 190 -0.57 -15.14 15.64
N ILE A 191 0.68 -14.73 15.48
CA ILE A 191 1.15 -13.94 14.33
C ILE A 191 0.87 -14.68 13.03
N HIS A 192 1.16 -15.99 12.99
CA HIS A 192 0.92 -16.80 11.80
C HIS A 192 -0.57 -16.91 11.45
N ARG A 193 -1.45 -17.19 12.44
CA ARG A 193 -2.92 -17.21 12.22
C ARG A 193 -3.43 -15.88 11.67
N TRP A 194 -2.95 -14.76 12.21
CA TRP A 194 -3.29 -13.44 11.68
C TRP A 194 -2.79 -13.25 10.25
N GLN A 195 -1.59 -13.69 9.92
CA GLN A 195 -1.07 -13.63 8.56
C GLN A 195 -1.93 -14.41 7.57
N GLU A 196 -2.35 -15.63 7.93
CA GLU A 196 -3.22 -16.47 7.09
C GLU A 196 -4.60 -15.83 6.85
N LEU A 197 -5.16 -15.13 7.84
CA LEU A 197 -6.42 -14.41 7.69
C LEU A 197 -6.26 -13.12 6.89
N LEU A 198 -5.29 -12.27 7.28
CA LEU A 198 -5.18 -10.90 6.80
C LEU A 198 -4.62 -10.82 5.39
N GLN A 199 -3.65 -11.64 5.04
CA GLN A 199 -3.01 -11.54 3.73
C GLN A 199 -4.01 -11.75 2.58
N PRO A 200 -4.78 -12.85 2.51
CA PRO A 200 -5.71 -13.08 1.41
C PRO A 200 -6.96 -12.21 1.48
N ASN A 201 -7.47 -11.89 2.67
CA ASN A 201 -8.79 -11.29 2.81
C ASN A 201 -8.76 -9.77 2.98
N VAL A 202 -7.68 -9.21 3.55
CA VAL A 202 -7.54 -7.76 3.77
C VAL A 202 -6.46 -7.17 2.86
N ASN A 203 -5.20 -7.62 2.99
CA ASN A 203 -4.10 -6.98 2.28
C ASN A 203 -4.16 -7.19 0.75
N ASP A 204 -4.47 -8.39 0.29
CA ASP A 204 -4.81 -8.68 -1.10
C ASP A 204 -6.30 -8.42 -1.37
N GLY A 205 -7.14 -8.49 -0.33
CA GLY A 205 -8.59 -8.32 -0.39
C GLY A 205 -9.02 -6.99 -1.02
N VAL A 206 -8.37 -5.88 -0.62
CA VAL A 206 -8.66 -4.57 -1.21
C VAL A 206 -8.35 -4.53 -2.72
N TYR A 207 -7.30 -5.22 -3.17
CA TYR A 207 -6.99 -5.36 -4.60
C TYR A 207 -7.97 -6.30 -5.31
N ARG A 208 -8.45 -7.34 -4.63
CA ARG A 208 -9.52 -8.21 -5.18
C ARG A 208 -10.82 -7.46 -5.41
N CYS A 209 -11.14 -6.49 -4.55
CA CYS A 209 -12.27 -5.58 -4.78
C CYS A 209 -12.01 -4.68 -6.00
N GLY A 210 -10.91 -3.93 -5.99
CA GLY A 210 -10.61 -2.91 -7.00
C GLY A 210 -10.36 -3.47 -8.39
N PHE A 211 -9.82 -4.70 -8.49
CA PHE A 211 -9.46 -5.34 -9.76
C PHE A 211 -10.43 -6.44 -10.19
N ALA A 212 -11.58 -6.60 -9.50
CA ALA A 212 -12.63 -7.51 -9.90
C ALA A 212 -13.12 -7.22 -11.33
N ARG A 213 -13.30 -8.26 -12.14
CA ARG A 213 -13.70 -8.12 -13.54
C ARG A 213 -15.22 -8.12 -13.76
N ASN A 214 -15.98 -8.51 -12.74
CA ASN A 214 -17.43 -8.56 -12.76
C ASN A 214 -17.98 -8.41 -11.34
N GLN A 215 -19.30 -8.18 -11.26
CA GLN A 215 -20.01 -7.97 -10.00
C GLN A 215 -19.91 -9.17 -9.04
N ALA A 216 -19.96 -10.39 -9.56
CA ALA A 216 -19.89 -11.60 -8.73
C ALA A 216 -18.50 -11.74 -8.05
N ALA A 217 -17.41 -11.43 -8.77
CA ALA A 217 -16.06 -11.42 -8.21
C ALA A 217 -15.90 -10.32 -7.16
N TYR A 218 -16.42 -9.12 -7.44
CA TYR A 218 -16.43 -8.02 -6.47
C TYR A 218 -17.20 -8.39 -5.19
N ASN A 219 -18.41 -8.94 -5.33
CA ASN A 219 -19.24 -9.33 -4.18
C ASN A 219 -18.52 -10.36 -3.28
N ARG A 220 -17.88 -11.38 -3.87
CA ARG A 220 -17.07 -12.34 -3.10
C ARG A 220 -15.93 -11.66 -2.35
N ALA A 221 -15.21 -10.76 -3.02
CA ALA A 221 -14.06 -10.08 -2.45
C ALA A 221 -14.48 -9.16 -1.29
N VAL A 222 -15.51 -8.34 -1.48
CA VAL A 222 -15.96 -7.37 -0.46
C VAL A 222 -16.56 -8.09 0.75
N THR A 223 -17.33 -9.17 0.57
CA THR A 223 -17.86 -9.97 1.67
C THR A 223 -16.72 -10.60 2.51
N ALA A 224 -15.71 -11.21 1.86
CA ALA A 224 -14.57 -11.78 2.57
C ALA A 224 -13.74 -10.71 3.31
N LEU A 225 -13.56 -9.54 2.69
CA LEU A 225 -12.85 -8.41 3.28
C LEU A 225 -13.52 -7.94 4.57
N PHE A 226 -14.82 -7.66 4.52
CA PHE A 226 -15.53 -7.14 5.69
C PHE A 226 -15.73 -8.20 6.78
N ALA A 227 -15.91 -9.46 6.43
CA ALA A 227 -15.90 -10.57 7.39
C ALA A 227 -14.57 -10.70 8.14
N ALA A 228 -13.44 -10.47 7.45
CA ALA A 228 -12.13 -10.44 8.12
C ALA A 228 -11.97 -9.21 9.03
N LEU A 229 -12.47 -8.03 8.63
CA LEU A 229 -12.47 -6.84 9.49
C LEU A 229 -13.34 -7.03 10.74
N ASP A 230 -14.48 -7.72 10.66
CA ASP A 230 -15.31 -8.08 11.81
C ASP A 230 -14.55 -9.00 12.79
N GLN A 231 -13.76 -9.95 12.28
CA GLN A 231 -12.91 -10.79 13.15
C GLN A 231 -11.82 -9.97 13.84
N VAL A 232 -11.20 -9.02 13.13
CA VAL A 232 -10.21 -8.10 13.74
C VAL A 232 -10.86 -7.27 14.82
N GLU A 233 -12.01 -6.65 14.56
CA GLU A 233 -12.77 -5.84 15.54
C GLU A 233 -13.11 -6.65 16.78
N SER A 234 -13.61 -7.87 16.60
CA SER A 234 -13.99 -8.78 17.70
C SER A 234 -12.78 -9.17 18.55
N SER A 235 -11.66 -9.48 17.93
CA SER A 235 -10.43 -9.84 18.64
C SER A 235 -9.88 -8.66 19.44
N LEU A 236 -9.81 -7.47 18.83
CA LEU A 236 -9.37 -6.26 19.52
C LEU A 236 -10.28 -5.88 20.70
N LYS A 237 -11.57 -6.21 20.62
CA LYS A 237 -12.53 -6.00 21.70
C LYS A 237 -12.28 -6.98 22.88
N GLN A 238 -11.86 -8.21 22.59
CA GLN A 238 -11.70 -9.27 23.58
C GLN A 238 -10.32 -9.27 24.24
N SER A 239 -9.28 -9.05 23.45
CA SER A 239 -7.88 -9.24 23.86
C SER A 239 -6.93 -8.13 23.38
N GLY A 240 -7.46 -6.99 22.87
CA GLY A 240 -6.63 -5.84 22.50
C GLY A 240 -5.83 -5.29 23.67
N PRO A 241 -4.92 -4.33 23.43
CA PRO A 241 -4.96 -3.27 22.42
C PRO A 241 -4.36 -3.61 21.05
N TRP A 242 -3.64 -4.73 20.89
CA TRP A 242 -2.99 -5.16 19.66
C TRP A 242 -3.54 -6.50 19.18
N LEU A 243 -3.23 -6.92 17.97
CA LEU A 243 -3.76 -8.14 17.38
C LEU A 243 -3.35 -9.41 18.14
N CYS A 244 -2.19 -9.38 18.78
CA CYS A 244 -1.68 -10.50 19.58
C CYS A 244 -1.64 -10.18 21.11
N GLY A 245 -2.50 -9.27 21.59
CA GLY A 245 -2.61 -8.93 23.02
C GLY A 245 -1.99 -7.58 23.38
N GLU A 246 -1.03 -7.58 24.32
CA GLU A 246 -0.57 -6.34 24.97
C GLU A 246 0.56 -5.60 24.22
N GLN A 247 1.18 -6.22 23.22
CA GLN A 247 2.31 -5.63 22.49
C GLN A 247 2.13 -5.66 21.00
N ILE A 248 2.77 -4.68 20.29
CA ILE A 248 2.82 -4.65 18.83
C ILE A 248 3.59 -5.86 18.31
N THR A 249 3.06 -6.50 17.28
CA THR A 249 3.69 -7.62 16.61
C THR A 249 3.72 -7.41 15.09
N LEU A 250 4.38 -8.33 14.36
CA LEU A 250 4.36 -8.34 12.90
C LEU A 250 2.95 -8.51 12.32
N ALA A 251 1.98 -9.03 13.08
CA ALA A 251 0.57 -9.04 12.68
C ALA A 251 0.04 -7.60 12.47
N ASP A 252 0.31 -6.73 13.44
CA ASP A 252 -0.07 -5.30 13.39
C ASP A 252 0.66 -4.57 12.25
N VAL A 253 1.96 -4.81 12.12
CA VAL A 253 2.79 -4.25 11.05
C VAL A 253 2.26 -4.61 9.66
N ARG A 254 1.78 -5.86 9.47
CA ARG A 254 1.26 -6.32 8.18
C ARG A 254 -0.11 -5.74 7.83
N LEU A 255 -0.95 -5.45 8.82
CA LEU A 255 -2.29 -4.92 8.61
C LEU A 255 -2.28 -3.39 8.39
N PHE A 256 -1.47 -2.66 9.15
CA PHE A 256 -1.51 -1.21 9.22
C PHE A 256 -1.40 -0.49 7.87
N PRO A 257 -0.48 -0.85 6.94
CA PRO A 257 -0.36 -0.18 5.65
C PRO A 257 -1.64 -0.19 4.81
N THR A 258 -2.45 -1.23 4.94
CA THR A 258 -3.75 -1.31 4.27
C THR A 258 -4.76 -0.38 4.92
N LEU A 259 -4.90 -0.44 6.24
CA LEU A 259 -5.94 0.33 6.92
C LEU A 259 -5.65 1.82 7.03
N ILE A 260 -4.38 2.23 7.05
CA ILE A 260 -4.03 3.65 7.06
C ILE A 260 -4.32 4.34 5.70
N ARG A 261 -4.41 3.57 4.61
CA ARG A 261 -4.76 4.05 3.27
C ARG A 261 -6.25 3.96 2.95
N TRP A 262 -7.08 3.48 3.87
CA TRP A 262 -8.46 3.08 3.62
C TRP A 262 -9.30 4.19 2.98
N GLU A 263 -9.48 5.32 3.68
CA GLU A 263 -10.32 6.43 3.22
C GLU A 263 -9.71 7.19 2.05
N MET A 264 -8.40 7.14 1.89
CA MET A 264 -7.69 7.89 0.86
C MET A 264 -7.58 7.16 -0.46
N VAL A 265 -7.60 5.82 -0.43
CA VAL A 265 -7.33 4.99 -1.60
C VAL A 265 -8.38 3.88 -1.76
N TYR A 266 -8.47 2.96 -0.80
CA TYR A 266 -9.18 1.71 -1.04
C TYR A 266 -10.70 1.87 -1.03
N ALA A 267 -11.25 2.71 -0.18
CA ALA A 267 -12.68 3.00 -0.20
C ALA A 267 -13.09 3.76 -1.48
N PRO A 268 -12.47 4.89 -1.86
CA PRO A 268 -12.91 5.66 -3.01
C PRO A 268 -12.51 5.05 -4.36
N LEU A 269 -11.32 4.42 -4.48
CA LEU A 269 -10.81 3.96 -5.76
C LEU A 269 -11.10 2.49 -6.04
N PHE A 270 -11.08 1.63 -5.00
CA PHE A 270 -11.27 0.19 -5.12
C PHE A 270 -12.66 -0.28 -4.72
N GLY A 271 -13.52 0.64 -4.25
CA GLY A 271 -14.88 0.32 -3.84
C GLY A 271 -14.97 -0.49 -2.53
N CYS A 272 -13.95 -0.42 -1.66
CA CYS A 272 -13.98 -1.06 -0.34
C CYS A 272 -14.85 -0.24 0.62
N SER A 273 -16.15 -0.10 0.33
CA SER A 273 -17.03 0.91 0.93
C SER A 273 -18.35 0.34 1.49
N GLU A 274 -18.43 -0.97 1.74
CA GLU A 274 -19.64 -1.58 2.34
C GLU A 274 -19.97 -0.94 3.69
N ARG A 275 -18.95 -0.75 4.53
CA ARG A 275 -19.04 -0.01 5.79
C ARG A 275 -17.84 0.93 5.93
N PRO A 276 -18.03 2.15 6.45
CA PRO A 276 -16.90 3.03 6.75
C PRO A 276 -16.10 2.50 7.95
N LEU A 277 -14.79 2.76 7.98
CA LEU A 277 -13.90 2.18 8.98
C LEU A 277 -14.20 2.64 10.42
N TRP A 278 -14.84 3.81 10.62
CA TRP A 278 -15.25 4.28 11.96
C TRP A 278 -16.37 3.43 12.60
N GLN A 279 -17.08 2.59 11.82
CA GLN A 279 -18.03 1.61 12.36
C GLN A 279 -17.35 0.39 13.00
N PHE A 280 -16.03 0.35 13.01
CA PHE A 280 -15.20 -0.62 13.70
C PHE A 280 -14.39 0.12 14.79
N PRO A 281 -14.99 0.44 15.94
CA PRO A 281 -14.39 1.37 16.91
C PRO A 281 -13.07 0.87 17.50
N LYS A 282 -12.91 -0.43 17.75
CA LYS A 282 -11.65 -0.97 18.26
C LYS A 282 -10.55 -1.00 17.22
N LEU A 283 -10.91 -1.32 15.97
CA LEU A 283 -10.01 -1.25 14.84
C LEU A 283 -9.59 0.20 14.54
N TRP A 284 -10.51 1.14 14.66
CA TRP A 284 -10.23 2.56 14.56
C TRP A 284 -9.24 3.04 15.62
N ASP A 285 -9.45 2.68 16.89
CA ASP A 285 -8.56 3.00 18.01
C ASP A 285 -7.19 2.34 17.85
N TRP A 286 -7.16 1.06 17.42
CA TRP A 286 -5.93 0.35 17.09
C TRP A 286 -5.12 1.09 16.03
N ARG A 287 -5.74 1.51 14.93
CA ARG A 287 -5.09 2.25 13.85
C ARG A 287 -4.48 3.57 14.35
N ARG A 288 -5.21 4.31 15.18
CA ARG A 288 -4.75 5.56 15.79
C ARG A 288 -3.57 5.32 16.74
N ARG A 289 -3.67 4.28 17.55
CA ARG A 289 -2.61 3.92 18.49
C ARG A 289 -1.31 3.57 17.75
N LEU A 290 -1.38 2.82 16.66
CA LEU A 290 -0.19 2.48 15.86
C LEU A 290 0.35 3.72 15.13
N TYR A 291 -0.51 4.56 14.56
CA TYR A 291 -0.11 5.82 13.95
C TYR A 291 0.62 6.76 14.94
N GLY A 292 0.23 6.73 16.20
CA GLY A 292 0.84 7.50 17.29
C GLY A 292 2.18 6.95 17.80
N GLN A 293 2.63 5.79 17.32
CA GLN A 293 3.94 5.24 17.74
C GLN A 293 5.09 6.11 17.20
N PRO A 294 6.20 6.22 17.94
CA PRO A 294 7.37 6.97 17.52
C PRO A 294 7.84 6.56 16.11
N GLY A 295 8.08 7.53 15.25
CA GLY A 295 8.57 7.33 13.89
C GLY A 295 7.53 6.85 12.87
N VAL A 296 6.37 6.30 13.27
CA VAL A 296 5.38 5.77 12.33
C VAL A 296 4.80 6.84 11.41
N GLN A 297 4.53 8.03 11.93
CA GLN A 297 3.98 9.13 11.14
C GLN A 297 4.87 9.54 9.97
N THR A 298 6.19 9.46 10.13
CA THR A 298 7.17 9.81 9.08
C THR A 298 7.10 8.87 7.87
N SER A 299 6.60 7.64 8.06
CA SER A 299 6.38 6.66 7.01
C SER A 299 5.03 6.83 6.28
N CYS A 300 4.17 7.77 6.74
CA CYS A 300 2.82 7.95 6.25
C CYS A 300 2.72 9.16 5.32
N ASP A 301 2.86 8.95 4.02
CA ASP A 301 2.78 10.00 2.98
C ASP A 301 1.44 9.91 2.22
N ALA A 302 0.39 10.49 2.82
CA ALA A 302 -0.96 10.49 2.25
C ALA A 302 -1.03 11.18 0.87
N LYS A 303 -0.16 12.17 0.62
CA LYS A 303 -0.08 12.86 -0.67
C LYS A 303 0.46 11.93 -1.75
N ALA A 304 1.56 11.23 -1.46
CA ALA A 304 2.12 10.25 -2.38
C ALA A 304 1.13 9.10 -2.64
N TRP A 305 0.42 8.61 -1.61
CA TRP A 305 -0.57 7.55 -1.81
C TRP A 305 -1.67 7.94 -2.78
N ARG A 306 -2.32 9.10 -2.59
CA ARG A 306 -3.37 9.58 -3.51
C ARG A 306 -2.82 9.81 -4.91
N HIS A 307 -1.71 10.55 -5.02
CA HIS A 307 -1.12 10.88 -6.30
C HIS A 307 -0.79 9.61 -7.10
N ASP A 308 -0.12 8.65 -6.47
CA ASP A 308 0.37 7.46 -7.16
C ASP A 308 -0.75 6.48 -7.51
N TYR A 309 -1.69 6.23 -6.60
CA TYR A 309 -2.79 5.32 -6.90
C TYR A 309 -3.75 5.89 -7.95
N PHE A 310 -4.17 7.14 -7.80
CA PHE A 310 -5.09 7.76 -8.76
C PHE A 310 -4.41 8.12 -10.08
N GLY A 311 -3.10 8.37 -10.08
CA GLY A 311 -2.32 8.65 -11.30
C GLY A 311 -1.93 7.41 -12.09
N ALA A 312 -1.56 6.29 -11.40
CA ALA A 312 -1.09 5.08 -12.05
C ALA A 312 -2.22 4.16 -12.55
N LEU A 313 -3.38 4.18 -11.89
CA LEU A 313 -4.45 3.21 -12.15
C LEU A 313 -5.49 3.74 -13.14
N PHE A 314 -5.04 4.13 -14.32
CA PHE A 314 -5.87 4.70 -15.40
C PHE A 314 -7.22 3.97 -15.61
N PRO A 315 -7.29 2.62 -15.66
CA PRO A 315 -8.57 1.94 -15.88
C PRO A 315 -9.60 2.17 -14.76
N LEU A 316 -9.14 2.51 -13.54
CA LEU A 316 -10.01 2.79 -12.39
C LEU A 316 -10.30 4.29 -12.25
N ASN A 317 -9.39 5.13 -12.74
CA ASN A 317 -9.50 6.60 -12.70
C ASN A 317 -9.20 7.21 -14.07
N PRO A 318 -10.03 6.98 -15.10
CA PRO A 318 -9.75 7.42 -16.46
C PRO A 318 -9.72 8.94 -16.63
N GLY A 319 -10.35 9.69 -15.73
CA GLY A 319 -10.32 11.15 -15.71
C GLY A 319 -9.03 11.75 -15.13
N GLY A 320 -8.17 10.94 -14.50
CA GLY A 320 -6.93 11.40 -13.88
C GLY A 320 -7.11 12.35 -12.69
N ILE A 321 -8.32 12.46 -12.15
CA ILE A 321 -8.63 13.38 -11.03
C ILE A 321 -8.12 12.77 -9.73
N VAL A 322 -7.28 13.53 -9.02
CA VAL A 322 -6.76 13.13 -7.70
C VAL A 322 -7.56 13.85 -6.61
N PRO A 323 -8.25 13.12 -5.70
CA PRO A 323 -9.01 13.72 -4.60
C PRO A 323 -8.10 14.52 -3.65
N THR A 324 -8.60 15.63 -3.12
CA THR A 324 -7.87 16.48 -2.17
C THR A 324 -7.85 15.95 -0.73
N GLY A 325 -8.87 15.22 -0.34
CA GLY A 325 -9.06 14.71 1.03
C GLY A 325 -9.36 13.22 1.11
N PRO A 326 -9.61 12.67 2.31
CA PRO A 326 -9.51 13.35 3.60
C PRO A 326 -8.06 13.64 4.04
N ASP A 327 -7.90 14.57 5.01
CA ASP A 327 -6.60 14.75 5.66
C ASP A 327 -6.35 13.64 6.68
N LEU A 328 -5.19 13.01 6.56
CA LEU A 328 -4.80 11.89 7.43
C LEU A 328 -4.68 12.31 8.89
N THR A 329 -4.05 13.45 9.15
CA THR A 329 -3.81 13.92 10.52
C THR A 329 -5.11 14.22 11.24
N THR A 330 -6.04 14.89 10.60
CA THR A 330 -7.36 15.19 11.17
C THR A 330 -8.16 13.92 11.43
N ARG A 331 -8.14 12.96 10.50
CA ARG A 331 -8.93 11.70 10.62
C ARG A 331 -8.35 10.69 11.59
N VAL A 332 -7.03 10.67 11.79
CA VAL A 332 -6.38 9.70 12.67
C VAL A 332 -6.04 10.31 14.04
N ALA A 333 -5.74 11.60 14.11
CA ALA A 333 -5.43 12.30 15.36
C ALA A 333 -6.68 12.70 16.15
N SER A 334 -7.75 13.15 15.48
CA SER A 334 -9.01 13.50 16.16
C SER A 334 -9.72 12.24 16.67
N GLY A 335 -10.10 12.22 17.95
CA GLY A 335 -11.05 11.24 18.48
C GLY A 335 -12.33 11.25 17.64
N ILE A 336 -13.08 10.17 17.67
CA ILE A 336 -14.45 10.17 17.17
C ILE A 336 -15.20 11.11 18.11
N SER A 337 -15.36 12.37 17.73
CA SER A 337 -16.44 13.18 18.26
C SER A 337 -17.71 12.56 17.68
N ASN A 338 -18.49 11.93 18.52
CA ASN A 338 -19.86 11.53 18.20
C ASN A 338 -20.62 12.82 17.85
N GLU A 339 -20.72 13.13 16.57
CA GLU A 339 -21.76 13.97 16.01
C GLU A 339 -22.80 13.09 15.32
#